data_76ef83fdc36bbfef3373b899f8f67b32
#
_entry.id   76ef83fdc36bbfef3373b899f8f67b32
#
_cell.length_a   1.000
_cell.length_b   1.000
_cell.length_c   1.000
_cell.angle_alpha   90.00
_cell.angle_beta   90.00
_cell.angle_gamma   90.00
#
_symmetry.space_group_name_H-M   'P 1'
#
loop_
_entity.id
_entity.type
_entity.pdbx_description
1 polymer ?
#
loop_
_entity_poly.entity_id
_entity_poly.type
_entity_poly.pdbx_seq_one_letter_code
_entity_poly.pdbx_strand_id
1 'polypeptide(L)'
;MYQLRFEQKIPTNIENVWNFISDPRNLKKITPSYMGFQITNEPIAEKMYAGMIIAYKVTPLLSIPMQWVTEITHVQEMEYFVDEQRIGPYTLWHHQHRISEIEGGTLMQDIVSYKPPFGPLGI
;
A
#
# COMPACT_ATOMS: atom_id res chain seq x y z
N MET A 1 -14.60 -8.49 9.85
CA MET A 1 -13.43 -7.68 9.48
C MET A 1 -12.18 -8.27 10.09
N TYR A 2 -11.13 -8.33 9.31
CA TYR A 2 -9.85 -8.88 9.75
C TYR A 2 -8.80 -7.77 9.83
N GLN A 3 -7.77 -7.99 10.64
CA GLN A 3 -6.66 -7.07 10.73
C GLN A 3 -5.34 -7.84 10.76
N LEU A 4 -4.40 -7.40 9.92
CA LEU A 4 -3.03 -7.93 9.87
C LEU A 4 -2.08 -6.83 10.30
N ARG A 5 -1.03 -7.21 11.05
CA ARG A 5 0.03 -6.30 11.46
C ARG A 5 1.37 -6.91 11.14
N PHE A 6 2.22 -6.12 10.52
CA PHE A 6 3.58 -6.52 10.18
C PHE A 6 4.55 -5.46 10.66
N GLU A 7 5.73 -5.89 11.07
CA GLU A 7 6.81 -5.00 11.45
C GLU A 7 8.08 -5.42 10.74
N GLN A 8 8.86 -4.42 10.30
CA GLN A 8 10.13 -4.65 9.65
C GLN A 8 11.13 -3.59 10.13
N LYS A 9 12.33 -4.04 10.52
CA LYS A 9 13.43 -3.15 10.87
C LYS A 9 14.29 -2.95 9.64
N ILE A 10 14.50 -1.70 9.24
CA ILE A 10 15.23 -1.37 8.04
C ILE A 10 16.49 -0.61 8.44
N PRO A 11 17.69 -1.08 8.07
CA PRO A 11 18.95 -0.50 8.52
C PRO A 11 19.33 0.77 7.73
N THR A 12 18.42 1.73 7.68
CA THR A 12 18.69 3.03 7.08
C THR A 12 17.86 4.09 7.80
N ASN A 13 18.17 5.37 7.57
CA ASN A 13 17.50 6.45 8.27
C ASN A 13 16.06 6.63 7.79
N ILE A 14 15.27 7.32 8.59
CA ILE A 14 13.84 7.51 8.35
C ILE A 14 13.58 8.30 7.05
N GLU A 15 14.45 9.22 6.70
CA GLU A 15 14.31 10.02 5.49
C GLU A 15 14.41 9.15 4.25
N ASN A 16 15.37 8.24 4.21
CA ASN A 16 15.52 7.29 3.10
C ASN A 16 14.30 6.38 2.97
N VAL A 17 13.79 5.89 4.10
CA VAL A 17 12.60 5.03 4.09
C VAL A 17 11.40 5.81 3.59
N TRP A 18 11.19 7.02 4.12
CA TRP A 18 10.06 7.86 3.71
C TRP A 18 10.11 8.19 2.22
N ASN A 19 11.28 8.61 1.72
CA ASN A 19 11.42 8.95 0.30
C ASN A 19 11.11 7.76 -0.60
N PHE A 20 11.44 6.56 -0.16
CA PHE A 20 11.13 5.36 -0.92
C PHE A 20 9.64 5.00 -0.90
N ILE A 21 9.05 4.91 0.31
CA ILE A 21 7.66 4.45 0.43
C ILE A 21 6.63 5.49 -0.02
N SER A 22 6.96 6.78 0.06
CA SER A 22 6.05 7.85 -0.36
C SER A 22 6.08 8.13 -1.87
N ASP A 23 6.92 7.44 -2.61
CA ASP A 23 6.94 7.52 -4.06
C ASP A 23 6.08 6.39 -4.64
N PRO A 24 4.92 6.72 -5.23
CA PRO A 24 4.01 5.67 -5.74
C PRO A 24 4.63 4.82 -6.85
N ARG A 25 5.66 5.31 -7.52
CA ARG A 25 6.36 4.54 -8.56
C ARG A 25 7.11 3.35 -7.98
N ASN A 26 7.39 3.36 -6.67
CA ASN A 26 8.04 2.25 -5.98
C ASN A 26 7.08 1.15 -5.55
N LEU A 27 5.78 1.33 -5.73
CA LEU A 27 4.79 0.30 -5.37
C LEU A 27 5.07 -1.02 -6.06
N LYS A 28 5.51 -0.99 -7.31
CA LYS A 28 5.87 -2.20 -8.05
C LYS A 28 7.00 -2.97 -7.37
N LYS A 29 7.93 -2.27 -6.74
CA LYS A 29 9.09 -2.90 -6.07
C LYS A 29 8.72 -3.57 -4.76
N ILE A 30 7.67 -3.11 -4.09
CA ILE A 30 7.22 -3.66 -2.80
C ILE A 30 6.04 -4.60 -2.94
N THR A 31 5.46 -4.70 -4.13
CA THR A 31 4.38 -5.64 -4.43
C THR A 31 4.98 -6.93 -4.98
N PRO A 32 4.55 -8.11 -4.50
CA PRO A 32 5.09 -9.37 -5.01
C PRO A 32 4.99 -9.48 -6.53
N SER A 33 6.05 -9.94 -7.17
CA SER A 33 6.13 -9.99 -8.63
C SER A 33 5.06 -10.88 -9.27
N TYR A 34 4.63 -11.92 -8.56
CA TYR A 34 3.59 -12.81 -9.09
C TYR A 34 2.22 -12.12 -9.23
N MET A 35 2.03 -10.97 -8.63
CA MET A 35 0.76 -10.23 -8.73
C MET A 35 0.65 -9.44 -10.03
N GLY A 36 1.71 -9.33 -10.81
CA GLY A 36 1.67 -8.65 -12.10
C GLY A 36 1.23 -7.20 -11.99
N PHE A 37 1.76 -6.48 -11.00
CA PHE A 37 1.41 -5.10 -10.71
C PHE A 37 1.74 -4.16 -11.88
N GLN A 38 0.76 -3.35 -12.29
CA GLN A 38 0.95 -2.38 -13.37
C GLN A 38 0.11 -1.12 -13.11
N ILE A 39 0.77 0.03 -13.00
CA ILE A 39 0.08 1.32 -12.86
C ILE A 39 -0.55 1.70 -14.21
N THR A 40 -1.83 2.10 -14.18
CA THR A 40 -2.59 2.37 -15.39
C THR A 40 -2.99 3.84 -15.57
N ASN A 41 -2.84 4.70 -14.55
CA ASN A 41 -3.17 6.13 -14.65
C ASN A 41 -1.92 7.02 -14.69
N GLU A 42 -1.04 6.77 -15.62
CA GLU A 42 0.14 7.63 -15.82
C GLU A 42 -0.21 8.89 -16.62
N PRO A 43 0.53 10.01 -16.42
CA PRO A 43 1.66 10.17 -15.49
C PRO A 43 1.22 10.32 -14.04
N ILE A 44 2.09 9.90 -13.13
CA ILE A 44 1.82 9.90 -11.70
C ILE A 44 2.83 10.79 -10.98
N ALA A 45 2.40 11.48 -9.92
CA ALA A 45 3.26 12.36 -9.15
C ALA A 45 4.37 11.57 -8.46
N GLU A 46 5.50 12.23 -8.20
CA GLU A 46 6.66 11.59 -7.56
C GLU A 46 6.45 11.33 -6.07
N LYS A 47 5.58 12.09 -5.42
CA LYS A 47 5.29 11.92 -4.00
C LYS A 47 3.79 11.81 -3.77
N MET A 48 3.44 10.96 -2.82
CA MET A 48 2.06 10.79 -2.41
C MET A 48 1.54 12.05 -1.69
N TYR A 49 0.27 12.34 -1.89
CA TYR A 49 -0.45 13.41 -1.19
C TYR A 49 -1.86 12.94 -0.87
N ALA A 50 -2.45 13.52 0.15
CA ALA A 50 -3.82 13.16 0.55
C ALA A 50 -4.80 13.49 -0.58
N GLY A 51 -5.63 12.54 -0.95
CA GLY A 51 -6.55 12.66 -2.08
C GLY A 51 -6.02 12.08 -3.38
N MET A 52 -4.76 11.64 -3.41
CA MET A 52 -4.18 11.03 -4.62
C MET A 52 -4.87 9.73 -4.97
N ILE A 53 -5.19 9.56 -6.25
CA ILE A 53 -5.78 8.33 -6.77
C ILE A 53 -4.75 7.60 -7.61
N ILE A 54 -4.56 6.32 -7.31
CA ILE A 54 -3.66 5.45 -8.06
C ILE A 54 -4.47 4.28 -8.58
N ALA A 55 -4.54 4.17 -9.89
CA ALA A 55 -5.21 3.04 -10.55
C ALA A 55 -4.15 2.07 -11.06
N TYR A 56 -4.34 0.78 -10.78
CA TYR A 56 -3.42 -0.24 -11.28
C TYR A 56 -4.15 -1.55 -11.50
N LYS A 57 -3.48 -2.43 -12.22
CA LYS A 57 -3.97 -3.76 -12.54
C LYS A 57 -3.12 -4.77 -11.79
N VAL A 58 -3.75 -5.76 -11.20
CA VAL A 58 -3.07 -6.89 -10.55
C VAL A 58 -3.62 -8.20 -11.10
N THR A 59 -2.81 -9.24 -11.07
CA THR A 59 -3.18 -10.59 -11.52
C THR A 59 -2.86 -11.58 -10.39
N PRO A 60 -3.63 -11.54 -9.29
CA PRO A 60 -3.24 -12.30 -8.10
C PRO A 60 -3.36 -13.80 -8.26
N LEU A 61 -4.54 -14.31 -8.62
CA LEU A 61 -4.78 -15.74 -8.70
C LEU A 61 -5.36 -16.10 -10.06
N LEU A 62 -5.04 -17.30 -10.54
CA LEU A 62 -5.58 -17.85 -11.80
C LEU A 62 -5.28 -16.97 -13.01
N SER A 63 -4.32 -16.08 -12.91
CA SER A 63 -3.93 -15.16 -13.97
C SER A 63 -5.07 -14.29 -14.48
N ILE A 64 -6.06 -14.00 -13.65
CA ILE A 64 -7.19 -13.15 -14.02
C ILE A 64 -6.85 -11.70 -13.67
N PRO A 65 -6.76 -10.79 -14.65
CA PRO A 65 -6.49 -9.38 -14.38
C PRO A 65 -7.62 -8.73 -13.60
N MET A 66 -7.28 -7.93 -12.60
CA MET A 66 -8.26 -7.22 -11.78
C MET A 66 -7.83 -5.77 -11.67
N GLN A 67 -8.82 -4.87 -11.80
CA GLN A 67 -8.59 -3.46 -11.59
C GLN A 67 -8.57 -3.17 -10.08
N TRP A 68 -7.60 -2.34 -9.66
CA TRP A 68 -7.51 -1.87 -8.29
C TRP A 68 -7.31 -0.36 -8.32
N VAL A 69 -8.20 0.37 -7.67
CA VAL A 69 -8.08 1.82 -7.53
C VAL A 69 -7.92 2.14 -6.05
N THR A 70 -6.81 2.81 -5.73
CA THR A 70 -6.47 3.20 -4.37
C THR A 70 -6.56 4.72 -4.24
N GLU A 71 -7.07 5.16 -3.11
CA GLU A 71 -6.95 6.56 -2.69
C GLU A 71 -5.98 6.65 -1.53
N ILE A 72 -5.02 7.55 -1.61
CA ILE A 72 -4.18 7.93 -0.47
C ILE A 72 -5.00 8.92 0.34
N THR A 73 -5.50 8.48 1.50
CA THR A 73 -6.43 9.31 2.27
C THR A 73 -5.74 10.25 3.24
N HIS A 74 -4.58 9.85 3.76
CA HIS A 74 -3.84 10.64 4.76
C HIS A 74 -2.36 10.52 4.49
N VAL A 75 -1.64 11.63 4.64
CA VAL A 75 -0.18 11.66 4.57
C VAL A 75 0.33 12.59 5.67
N GLN A 76 1.20 12.06 6.53
CA GLN A 76 1.95 12.86 7.51
C GLN A 76 3.42 12.56 7.26
N GLU A 77 4.13 13.56 6.71
CA GLU A 77 5.52 13.39 6.28
C GLU A 77 6.39 12.81 7.40
N MET A 78 7.22 11.82 7.07
CA MET A 78 8.12 11.10 7.99
C MET A 78 7.42 10.30 9.09
N GLU A 79 6.10 10.16 9.04
CA GLU A 79 5.36 9.45 10.06
C GLU A 79 4.50 8.34 9.51
N TYR A 80 3.59 8.66 8.57
CA TYR A 80 2.71 7.64 8.01
C TYR A 80 2.01 8.12 6.75
N PHE A 81 1.47 7.16 6.01
CA PHE A 81 0.41 7.42 5.03
C PHE A 81 -0.61 6.29 5.10
N VAL A 82 -1.82 6.58 4.64
CA VAL A 82 -2.93 5.63 4.64
C VAL A 82 -3.46 5.50 3.23
N ASP A 83 -3.63 4.26 2.77
CA ASP A 83 -4.30 4.00 1.51
C ASP A 83 -5.55 3.17 1.72
N GLU A 84 -6.57 3.41 0.89
CA GLU A 84 -7.81 2.66 0.91
C GLU A 84 -8.19 2.25 -0.51
N GLN A 85 -8.64 1.02 -0.65
CA GLN A 85 -9.18 0.55 -1.90
C GLN A 85 -10.53 1.21 -2.15
N ARG A 86 -10.69 1.86 -3.29
CA ARG A 86 -11.98 2.42 -3.73
C ARG A 86 -12.68 1.51 -4.73
N ILE A 87 -11.91 0.86 -5.61
CA ILE A 87 -12.40 -0.13 -6.56
C ILE A 87 -11.45 -1.32 -6.50
N GLY A 88 -12.00 -2.50 -6.36
CA GLY A 88 -11.19 -3.71 -6.29
C GLY A 88 -11.96 -4.87 -5.68
N PRO A 89 -11.27 -5.99 -5.43
CA PRO A 89 -11.96 -7.22 -4.98
C PRO A 89 -12.43 -7.20 -3.53
N TYR A 90 -11.86 -6.34 -2.68
CA TYR A 90 -12.21 -6.33 -1.27
C TYR A 90 -13.40 -5.42 -0.99
N THR A 91 -14.22 -5.79 -0.01
CA THR A 91 -15.31 -4.94 0.48
C THR A 91 -14.76 -3.77 1.28
N LEU A 92 -13.67 -4.03 2.01
CA LEU A 92 -12.91 -3.02 2.74
C LEU A 92 -11.44 -3.33 2.61
N TRP A 93 -10.64 -2.32 2.38
CA TRP A 93 -9.18 -2.41 2.43
C TRP A 93 -8.64 -1.08 2.91
N HIS A 94 -8.10 -1.07 4.13
CA HIS A 94 -7.57 0.13 4.77
C HIS A 94 -6.16 -0.22 5.26
N HIS A 95 -5.15 0.43 4.70
CA HIS A 95 -3.76 0.08 4.95
C HIS A 95 -3.01 1.30 5.50
N GLN A 96 -2.56 1.19 6.74
CA GLN A 96 -1.71 2.18 7.37
C GLN A 96 -0.25 1.77 7.19
N HIS A 97 0.56 2.68 6.70
CA HIS A 97 2.01 2.52 6.59
C HIS A 97 2.65 3.50 7.55
N ARG A 98 3.20 3.00 8.64
CA ARG A 98 3.78 3.84 9.70
C ARG A 98 5.26 3.58 9.82
N ILE A 99 6.03 4.67 10.06
CA ILE A 99 7.46 4.56 10.27
C ILE A 99 7.86 5.34 11.52
N SER A 100 8.93 4.88 12.18
CA SER A 100 9.49 5.55 13.34
C SER A 100 10.99 5.27 13.43
N GLU A 101 11.72 6.21 14.02
CA GLU A 101 13.15 6.01 14.23
C GLU A 101 13.38 5.01 15.35
N ILE A 102 14.34 4.12 15.14
CA ILE A 102 14.83 3.20 16.16
C ILE A 102 16.35 3.22 16.15
N GLU A 103 16.95 2.65 17.18
CA GLU A 103 18.40 2.50 17.20
C GLU A 103 18.84 1.62 16.03
N GLY A 104 19.74 2.14 15.21
CA GLY A 104 20.29 1.43 14.07
C GLY A 104 19.44 1.51 12.80
N GLY A 105 18.34 2.27 12.78
CA GLY A 105 17.56 2.39 11.56
C GLY A 105 16.13 2.89 11.75
N THR A 106 15.23 2.28 11.01
CA THR A 106 13.82 2.67 10.98
C THR A 106 12.94 1.43 11.20
N LEU A 107 11.92 1.58 12.03
CA LEU A 107 10.87 0.58 12.18
C LEU A 107 9.74 0.93 11.21
N MET A 108 9.39 -0.01 10.34
CA MET A 108 8.21 0.13 9.47
C MET A 108 7.12 -0.81 9.96
N GLN A 109 5.92 -0.28 10.14
CA GLN A 109 4.76 -1.03 10.58
C GLN A 109 3.66 -0.92 9.54
N ASP A 110 3.10 -2.07 9.16
CA ASP A 110 1.96 -2.14 8.26
C ASP A 110 0.77 -2.67 9.03
N ILE A 111 -0.33 -1.92 9.00
CA ILE A 111 -1.57 -2.32 9.64
C ILE A 111 -2.64 -2.36 8.56
N VAL A 112 -3.09 -3.55 8.21
CA VAL A 112 -4.10 -3.76 7.18
C VAL A 112 -5.39 -4.21 7.83
N SER A 113 -6.43 -3.39 7.68
CA SER A 113 -7.78 -3.76 8.08
C SER A 113 -8.56 -4.07 6.80
N TYR A 114 -9.11 -5.26 6.70
CA TYR A 114 -9.74 -5.67 5.45
C TYR A 114 -10.97 -6.54 5.68
N LYS A 115 -11.80 -6.58 4.65
CA LYS A 115 -12.99 -7.42 4.61
C LYS A 115 -13.03 -8.09 3.24
N PRO A 116 -13.00 -9.44 3.19
CA PRO A 116 -12.99 -10.14 1.91
C PRO A 116 -14.28 -9.93 1.15
N PRO A 117 -14.27 -10.18 -0.17
CA PRO A 117 -15.49 -10.15 -0.97
C PRO A 117 -16.46 -11.27 -0.53
N PHE A 118 -17.74 -11.09 -0.80
CA PHE A 118 -18.80 -12.08 -0.54
C PHE A 118 -18.97 -12.42 0.96
N GLY A 119 -18.46 -11.62 1.88
CA GLY A 119 -18.59 -11.87 3.31
C GLY A 119 -18.07 -13.24 3.73
N PRO A 120 -18.86 -14.06 4.45
CA PRO A 120 -18.38 -15.35 4.94
C PRO A 120 -18.02 -16.34 3.83
N LEU A 121 -18.55 -16.16 2.63
CA LEU A 121 -18.28 -17.06 1.50
C LEU A 121 -17.00 -16.70 0.75
N GLY A 122 -16.47 -15.51 1.00
CA GLY A 122 -15.28 -15.01 0.31
C GLY A 122 -13.96 -15.26 1.02
N ILE A 123 -13.98 -16.00 2.07
CA ILE A 123 -12.79 -16.27 2.88
C ILE A 123 -11.98 -17.43 2.36
#